data_1ad62521915e6cbcd6c5adb1413873d2
#
_entry.id   1ad62521915e6cbcd6c5adb1413873d2
#
_cell.length_a   1.000
_cell.length_b   1.000
_cell.length_c   1.000
_cell.angle_alpha   90.00
_cell.angle_beta   90.00
_cell.angle_gamma   90.00
#
_symmetry.space_group_name_H-M   'P 1'
#
loop_
_entity.id
_entity.type
_entity.pdbx_description
1 polymer ?
#
loop_
_entity_poly.entity_id
_entity_poly.type
_entity_poly.pdbx_seq_one_letter_code
_entity_poly.pdbx_strand_id
1 'polypeptide(L)'
;MATEKRVYSDLPIPPGEYLAEVLATKGMAQAELARRIGRPTQAVNEIIKGEKAITPATALQLEKALDVPAHIWVGLESRYQLIKARREERKQLQKESAFLPRTPYKQLAELDCVERTRNPEHKIRELHRFYGVSSLANLPGIKAYEASFRCGARKEASSYSLAAWLRCAEQRAVDAPAEPFNKGKLRESLGDIRALSTKSPEEFLPELKRILALCGVVLVMLPHFPKTYAHGATFWLGPDKAVLLMSIRGKWADIFWFSLFHAIGHIILHPKKTYINDDHVRPEQVQQEKEADQFAAEGKWGPEVLGRLEAYVTKEKRYTVTLKEEA
;
A
#
# COMPACT_ATOMS: atom_id res chain seq x y z
N MET A 1 5.60 -25.90 9.46
CA MET A 1 6.95 -25.85 10.01
C MET A 1 7.04 -24.67 10.96
N ALA A 2 7.23 -24.91 12.26
CA ALA A 2 7.39 -23.85 13.25
C ALA A 2 8.71 -23.12 12.98
N THR A 3 8.65 -21.85 12.62
CA THR A 3 9.82 -20.98 12.50
C THR A 3 10.37 -20.77 13.91
N GLU A 4 11.48 -21.41 14.26
CA GLU A 4 12.21 -21.10 15.47
C GLU A 4 12.44 -19.58 15.54
N LYS A 5 11.86 -18.96 16.54
CA LYS A 5 12.04 -17.56 16.86
C LYS A 5 13.47 -17.40 17.39
N ARG A 6 14.45 -17.22 16.50
CA ARG A 6 15.85 -16.96 16.90
C ARG A 6 15.86 -15.67 17.72
N VAL A 7 16.10 -15.80 19.00
CA VAL A 7 16.33 -14.67 19.91
C VAL A 7 17.70 -14.09 19.58
N TYR A 8 17.73 -12.98 18.86
CA TYR A 8 18.97 -12.25 18.63
C TYR A 8 19.14 -11.21 19.75
N SER A 9 20.37 -11.18 20.32
CA SER A 9 20.72 -10.10 21.26
C SER A 9 20.65 -8.74 20.54
N ASP A 10 19.91 -7.79 21.13
CA ASP A 10 19.81 -6.41 20.65
C ASP A 10 21.00 -5.54 21.12
N LEU A 11 22.04 -6.16 21.73
CA LEU A 11 23.22 -5.44 22.19
C LEU A 11 24.18 -5.25 21.00
N PRO A 12 24.51 -4.00 20.62
CA PRO A 12 25.48 -3.72 19.56
C PRO A 12 26.90 -3.88 20.13
N ILE A 13 27.44 -5.08 20.03
CA ILE A 13 28.83 -5.38 20.39
C ILE A 13 29.71 -5.06 19.20
N PRO A 14 30.63 -4.08 19.28
CA PRO A 14 31.55 -3.78 18.19
C PRO A 14 32.45 -4.98 17.91
N PRO A 15 32.76 -5.28 16.63
CA PRO A 15 33.71 -6.35 16.30
C PRO A 15 35.12 -6.10 16.84
N GLY A 16 35.41 -4.87 17.21
CA GLY A 16 36.65 -4.49 17.92
C GLY A 16 36.81 -5.15 19.30
N GLU A 17 35.74 -5.47 20.02
CA GLU A 17 35.83 -6.22 21.27
C GLU A 17 36.37 -7.63 21.02
N TYR A 18 35.86 -8.33 20.01
CA TYR A 18 36.39 -9.63 19.62
C TYR A 18 37.85 -9.53 19.14
N LEU A 19 38.21 -8.45 18.42
CA LEU A 19 39.60 -8.20 18.04
C LEU A 19 40.51 -8.04 19.28
N ALA A 20 40.05 -7.32 20.29
CA ALA A 20 40.81 -7.16 21.55
C ALA A 20 41.02 -8.51 22.27
N GLU A 21 39.98 -9.37 22.33
CA GLU A 21 40.06 -10.73 22.88
C GLU A 21 41.06 -11.61 22.13
N VAL A 22 41.04 -11.59 20.80
CA VAL A 22 41.99 -12.34 19.96
C VAL A 22 43.42 -11.84 20.19
N LEU A 23 43.63 -10.55 20.30
CA LEU A 23 44.94 -9.97 20.59
C LEU A 23 45.44 -10.39 21.98
N ALA A 24 44.60 -10.34 23.00
CA ALA A 24 44.91 -10.78 24.37
C ALA A 24 45.28 -12.26 24.39
N THR A 25 44.53 -13.13 23.75
CA THR A 25 44.77 -14.56 23.64
C THR A 25 46.13 -14.87 22.95
N LYS A 26 46.51 -14.08 21.95
CA LYS A 26 47.79 -14.24 21.22
C LYS A 26 48.94 -13.49 21.90
N GLY A 27 48.75 -12.77 23.00
CA GLY A 27 49.74 -11.94 23.64
C GLY A 27 50.31 -10.86 22.72
N MET A 28 49.50 -10.37 21.74
CA MET A 28 49.91 -9.40 20.73
C MET A 28 49.44 -8.00 21.08
N ALA A 29 50.41 -7.04 21.11
CA ALA A 29 50.08 -5.63 21.29
C ALA A 29 49.43 -5.04 20.02
N GLN A 30 48.53 -4.03 20.18
CA GLN A 30 47.90 -3.32 19.06
C GLN A 30 48.89 -2.74 18.08
N ALA A 31 50.01 -2.17 18.59
CA ALA A 31 51.08 -1.62 17.74
C ALA A 31 51.79 -2.69 16.90
N GLU A 32 51.87 -3.93 17.40
CA GLU A 32 52.43 -5.04 16.66
C GLU A 32 51.46 -5.49 15.54
N LEU A 33 50.17 -5.61 15.85
CA LEU A 33 49.17 -5.87 14.84
C LEU A 33 49.22 -4.81 13.73
N ALA A 34 49.24 -3.53 14.12
CA ALA A 34 49.27 -2.39 13.18
C ALA A 34 50.43 -2.53 12.19
N ARG A 35 51.62 -2.89 12.68
CA ARG A 35 52.81 -3.13 11.82
C ARG A 35 52.56 -4.33 10.87
N ARG A 36 52.01 -5.43 11.36
CA ARG A 36 51.76 -6.65 10.56
C ARG A 36 50.77 -6.42 9.43
N ILE A 37 49.74 -5.60 9.68
CA ILE A 37 48.70 -5.31 8.66
C ILE A 37 49.00 -4.05 7.84
N GLY A 38 50.12 -3.38 8.08
CA GLY A 38 50.54 -2.16 7.34
C GLY A 38 49.61 -0.96 7.57
N ARG A 39 49.10 -0.77 8.81
CA ARG A 39 48.19 0.30 9.18
C ARG A 39 48.73 1.12 10.34
N PRO A 40 48.33 2.40 10.49
CA PRO A 40 48.62 3.19 11.68
C PRO A 40 48.04 2.53 12.93
N THR A 41 48.74 2.58 14.07
CA THR A 41 48.24 2.07 15.37
C THR A 41 46.91 2.70 15.76
N GLN A 42 46.75 4.00 15.43
CA GLN A 42 45.45 4.70 15.64
C GLN A 42 44.29 4.01 14.94
N ALA A 43 44.46 3.53 13.71
CA ALA A 43 43.41 2.84 12.98
C ALA A 43 43.00 1.53 13.64
N VAL A 44 43.93 0.80 14.24
CA VAL A 44 43.65 -0.41 15.03
C VAL A 44 42.88 -0.06 16.30
N ASN A 45 43.29 1.00 16.99
CA ASN A 45 42.59 1.47 18.21
C ASN A 45 41.16 1.96 17.90
N GLU A 46 40.94 2.68 16.80
CA GLU A 46 39.62 3.11 16.33
C GLU A 46 38.69 1.90 16.02
N ILE A 47 39.25 0.82 15.43
CA ILE A 47 38.51 -0.42 15.19
C ILE A 47 38.11 -1.08 16.52
N ILE A 48 39.05 -1.19 17.47
CA ILE A 48 38.81 -1.78 18.80
C ILE A 48 37.71 -1.00 19.54
N LYS A 49 37.71 0.32 19.45
CA LYS A 49 36.68 1.18 20.05
C LYS A 49 35.34 1.18 19.31
N GLY A 50 35.25 0.55 18.13
CA GLY A 50 34.04 0.58 17.28
C GLY A 50 33.80 1.93 16.60
N GLU A 51 34.82 2.80 16.53
CA GLU A 51 34.77 4.09 15.86
C GLU A 51 35.05 3.97 14.35
N LYS A 52 35.73 2.86 13.95
CA LYS A 52 36.06 2.56 12.55
C LYS A 52 35.62 1.15 12.19
N ALA A 53 34.92 1.04 11.06
CA ALA A 53 34.42 -0.24 10.59
C ALA A 53 35.52 -1.15 10.03
N ILE A 54 35.36 -2.45 10.17
CA ILE A 54 36.20 -3.47 9.55
C ILE A 54 35.70 -3.66 8.09
N THR A 55 36.44 -3.06 7.15
CA THR A 55 36.16 -3.26 5.72
C THR A 55 36.63 -4.64 5.25
N PRO A 56 36.11 -5.18 4.11
CA PRO A 56 36.60 -6.44 3.55
C PRO A 56 38.12 -6.48 3.37
N ALA A 57 38.74 -5.38 2.95
CA ALA A 57 40.20 -5.27 2.82
C ALA A 57 40.91 -5.40 4.18
N THR A 58 40.33 -4.79 5.24
CA THR A 58 40.83 -4.92 6.60
C THR A 58 40.67 -6.35 7.11
N ALA A 59 39.53 -6.99 6.83
CA ALA A 59 39.25 -8.37 7.22
C ALA A 59 40.28 -9.37 6.63
N LEU A 60 40.63 -9.20 5.36
CA LEU A 60 41.68 -10.00 4.71
C LEU A 60 43.08 -9.77 5.32
N GLN A 61 43.38 -8.55 5.79
CA GLN A 61 44.64 -8.28 6.49
C GLN A 61 44.64 -8.90 7.88
N LEU A 62 43.52 -8.84 8.61
CA LEU A 62 43.35 -9.47 9.93
C LEU A 62 43.44 -11.00 9.83
N GLU A 63 42.83 -11.61 8.78
CA GLU A 63 42.95 -13.04 8.52
C GLU A 63 44.41 -13.47 8.42
N LYS A 64 45.21 -12.78 7.60
CA LYS A 64 46.62 -13.09 7.41
C LYS A 64 47.45 -12.90 8.71
N ALA A 65 47.12 -11.92 9.51
CA ALA A 65 47.88 -11.58 10.72
C ALA A 65 47.48 -12.42 11.94
N LEU A 66 46.21 -12.83 12.03
CA LEU A 66 45.60 -13.42 13.23
C LEU A 66 45.10 -14.83 13.04
N ASP A 67 45.09 -15.36 11.79
CA ASP A 67 44.57 -16.69 11.43
C ASP A 67 43.08 -16.86 11.85
N VAL A 68 42.30 -15.77 11.69
CA VAL A 68 40.82 -15.75 11.87
C VAL A 68 40.21 -15.44 10.54
N PRO A 69 39.37 -16.29 9.96
CA PRO A 69 38.82 -16.14 8.62
C PRO A 69 38.16 -14.76 8.37
N ALA A 70 38.42 -14.14 7.22
CA ALA A 70 37.93 -12.81 6.88
C ALA A 70 36.41 -12.68 6.95
N HIS A 71 35.66 -13.73 6.60
CA HIS A 71 34.20 -13.75 6.66
C HIS A 71 33.64 -13.58 8.09
N ILE A 72 34.40 -14.00 9.12
CA ILE A 72 34.00 -13.81 10.53
C ILE A 72 34.02 -12.31 10.85
N TRP A 73 35.10 -11.61 10.49
CA TRP A 73 35.22 -10.15 10.72
C TRP A 73 34.14 -9.36 9.99
N VAL A 74 33.89 -9.66 8.72
CA VAL A 74 32.84 -9.03 7.93
C VAL A 74 31.45 -9.33 8.50
N GLY A 75 31.22 -10.59 8.93
CA GLY A 75 29.95 -10.99 9.54
C GLY A 75 29.65 -10.24 10.84
N LEU A 76 30.66 -10.12 11.74
CA LEU A 76 30.55 -9.36 12.98
C LEU A 76 30.27 -7.87 12.72
N GLU A 77 30.98 -7.26 11.80
CA GLU A 77 30.79 -5.85 11.41
C GLU A 77 29.37 -5.62 10.86
N SER A 78 28.95 -6.46 9.90
CA SER A 78 27.62 -6.36 9.30
C SER A 78 26.50 -6.49 10.34
N ARG A 79 26.65 -7.44 11.28
CA ARG A 79 25.69 -7.61 12.38
C ARG A 79 25.66 -6.40 13.31
N TYR A 80 26.82 -5.87 13.66
CA TYR A 80 26.93 -4.68 14.52
C TYR A 80 26.23 -3.49 13.91
N GLN A 81 26.51 -3.18 12.62
CA GLN A 81 25.91 -2.07 11.91
C GLN A 81 24.39 -2.25 11.75
N LEU A 82 23.91 -3.48 11.50
CA LEU A 82 22.48 -3.76 11.40
C LEU A 82 21.75 -3.53 12.74
N ILE A 83 22.37 -3.90 13.87
CA ILE A 83 21.79 -3.65 15.19
C ILE A 83 21.72 -2.14 15.49
N LYS A 84 22.76 -1.38 15.14
CA LYS A 84 22.76 0.09 15.25
C LYS A 84 21.65 0.70 14.40
N ALA A 85 21.53 0.30 13.12
CA ALA A 85 20.51 0.78 12.22
C ALA A 85 19.09 0.49 12.75
N ARG A 86 18.85 -0.73 13.30
CA ARG A 86 17.56 -1.08 13.91
C ARG A 86 17.22 -0.25 15.15
N ARG A 87 18.21 0.17 15.93
CA ARG A 87 17.98 1.07 17.05
C ARG A 87 17.55 2.47 16.60
N GLU A 88 18.18 2.99 15.55
CA GLU A 88 17.77 4.28 14.98
C GLU A 88 16.39 4.17 14.31
N GLU A 89 16.12 3.08 13.58
CA GLU A 89 14.78 2.79 13.03
C GLU A 89 13.71 2.84 14.12
N ARG A 90 13.95 2.21 15.30
CA ARG A 90 13.00 2.21 16.42
C ARG A 90 12.64 3.63 16.89
N LYS A 91 13.63 4.54 16.92
CA LYS A 91 13.39 5.96 17.25
C LYS A 91 12.53 6.65 16.16
N GLN A 92 12.73 6.30 14.90
CA GLN A 92 11.91 6.85 13.79
C GLN A 92 10.47 6.33 13.85
N LEU A 93 10.28 5.03 14.15
CA LEU A 93 8.94 4.45 14.33
C LEU A 93 8.14 5.17 15.44
N GLN A 94 8.80 5.56 16.53
CA GLN A 94 8.16 6.35 17.58
C GLN A 94 7.69 7.73 17.08
N LYS A 95 8.49 8.42 16.26
CA LYS A 95 8.10 9.69 15.64
C LYS A 95 6.93 9.50 14.67
N GLU A 96 6.93 8.41 13.91
CA GLU A 96 5.87 8.09 12.97
C GLU A 96 4.54 7.69 13.62
N SER A 97 4.52 7.44 14.93
CA SER A 97 3.27 7.20 15.66
C SER A 97 2.26 8.36 15.51
N ALA A 98 2.73 9.57 15.20
CA ALA A 98 1.90 10.72 14.88
C ALA A 98 1.00 10.54 13.64
N PHE A 99 1.32 9.60 12.75
CA PHE A 99 0.49 9.26 11.59
C PHE A 99 -0.68 8.32 11.92
N LEU A 100 -0.60 7.55 13.02
CA LEU A 100 -1.63 6.56 13.39
C LEU A 100 -3.05 7.14 13.47
N PRO A 101 -3.29 8.31 14.08
CA PRO A 101 -4.64 8.90 14.13
C PRO A 101 -5.20 9.29 12.75
N ARG A 102 -4.34 9.41 11.73
CA ARG A 102 -4.71 9.75 10.36
C ARG A 102 -4.95 8.52 9.49
N THR A 103 -4.55 7.35 9.94
CA THR A 103 -4.67 6.09 9.21
C THR A 103 -5.87 5.28 9.70
N PRO A 104 -6.61 4.60 8.84
CA PRO A 104 -7.76 3.78 9.24
C PRO A 104 -7.31 2.36 9.67
N TYR A 105 -6.37 2.28 10.64
CA TYR A 105 -5.76 1.00 11.03
C TYR A 105 -6.77 -0.06 11.45
N LYS A 106 -7.83 0.36 12.17
CA LYS A 106 -8.89 -0.56 12.61
C LYS A 106 -9.58 -1.21 11.42
N GLN A 107 -9.97 -0.42 10.42
CA GLN A 107 -10.63 -0.90 9.20
C GLN A 107 -9.70 -1.82 8.38
N LEU A 108 -8.40 -1.46 8.29
CA LEU A 108 -7.41 -2.32 7.64
C LEU A 108 -7.27 -3.68 8.33
N ALA A 109 -7.31 -3.71 9.67
CA ALA A 109 -7.25 -4.94 10.42
C ALA A 109 -8.56 -5.75 10.37
N GLU A 110 -9.72 -5.10 10.21
CA GLU A 110 -11.02 -5.75 9.98
C GLU A 110 -11.08 -6.41 8.59
N LEU A 111 -10.36 -5.87 7.62
CA LEU A 111 -10.25 -6.41 6.26
C LEU A 111 -9.04 -7.35 6.07
N ASP A 112 -8.37 -7.73 7.16
CA ASP A 112 -7.15 -8.57 7.18
C ASP A 112 -6.00 -8.05 6.30
N CYS A 113 -5.99 -6.74 5.99
CA CYS A 113 -4.90 -6.09 5.26
C CYS A 113 -3.66 -5.87 6.14
N VAL A 114 -3.82 -5.81 7.45
CA VAL A 114 -2.75 -5.65 8.45
C VAL A 114 -3.05 -6.50 9.69
N GLU A 115 -2.01 -6.90 10.43
CA GLU A 115 -2.17 -7.69 11.64
C GLU A 115 -2.86 -6.87 12.76
N ARG A 116 -3.76 -7.50 13.52
CA ARG A 116 -4.41 -6.88 14.69
C ARG A 116 -3.43 -6.76 15.84
N THR A 117 -3.01 -5.54 16.17
CA THR A 117 -2.11 -5.29 17.31
C THR A 117 -2.48 -4.02 18.06
N ARG A 118 -2.12 -3.95 19.35
CA ARG A 118 -2.23 -2.73 20.16
C ARG A 118 -0.92 -1.95 20.22
N ASN A 119 0.21 -2.58 19.88
CA ASN A 119 1.52 -1.97 19.95
C ASN A 119 1.70 -0.91 18.83
N PRO A 120 1.96 0.36 19.14
CA PRO A 120 2.08 1.42 18.14
C PRO A 120 3.24 1.18 17.14
N GLU A 121 4.40 0.72 17.59
CA GLU A 121 5.54 0.44 16.73
C GLU A 121 5.21 -0.69 15.75
N HIS A 122 4.53 -1.73 16.23
CA HIS A 122 4.08 -2.83 15.36
C HIS A 122 3.06 -2.33 14.33
N LYS A 123 2.11 -1.46 14.72
CA LYS A 123 1.18 -0.83 13.78
C LYS A 123 1.90 -0.09 12.65
N ILE A 124 2.94 0.70 12.96
CA ILE A 124 3.71 1.42 11.96
C ILE A 124 4.43 0.46 11.02
N ARG A 125 5.05 -0.61 11.54
CA ARG A 125 5.71 -1.63 10.70
C ARG A 125 4.74 -2.33 9.78
N GLU A 126 3.54 -2.66 10.26
CA GLU A 126 2.47 -3.22 9.44
C GLU A 126 2.02 -2.25 8.33
N LEU A 127 1.89 -0.95 8.65
CA LEU A 127 1.57 0.07 7.64
C LEU A 127 2.71 0.25 6.62
N HIS A 128 3.98 0.20 7.04
CA HIS A 128 5.12 0.22 6.11
C HIS A 128 5.06 -0.96 5.13
N ARG A 129 4.77 -2.17 5.65
CA ARG A 129 4.61 -3.38 4.83
C ARG A 129 3.42 -3.27 3.90
N PHE A 130 2.28 -2.83 4.43
CA PHE A 130 1.03 -2.68 3.69
C PHE A 130 1.18 -1.72 2.50
N TYR A 131 1.81 -0.56 2.71
CA TYR A 131 2.03 0.42 1.64
C TYR A 131 3.29 0.15 0.80
N GLY A 132 4.20 -0.70 1.25
CA GLY A 132 5.49 -0.93 0.61
C GLY A 132 6.42 0.28 0.72
N VAL A 133 6.46 0.95 1.88
CA VAL A 133 7.24 2.17 2.12
C VAL A 133 8.19 2.01 3.30
N SER A 134 9.30 2.74 3.27
CA SER A 134 10.22 2.85 4.41
C SER A 134 9.79 3.91 5.45
N SER A 135 8.85 4.80 5.10
CA SER A 135 8.25 5.79 5.98
C SER A 135 6.88 6.22 5.46
N LEU A 136 5.91 6.42 6.34
CA LEU A 136 4.58 6.92 6.00
C LEU A 136 4.62 8.37 5.48
N ALA A 137 5.66 9.13 5.80
CA ALA A 137 5.90 10.46 5.27
C ALA A 137 6.12 10.46 3.75
N ASN A 138 6.53 9.33 3.16
CA ASN A 138 6.79 9.20 1.72
C ASN A 138 5.50 9.00 0.89
N LEU A 139 4.37 8.66 1.51
CA LEU A 139 3.12 8.35 0.81
C LEU A 139 2.66 9.44 -0.17
N PRO A 140 2.75 10.76 0.15
CA PRO A 140 2.35 11.81 -0.77
C PRO A 140 3.14 11.83 -2.09
N GLY A 141 4.39 11.35 -2.09
CA GLY A 141 5.25 11.29 -3.28
C GLY A 141 5.07 10.03 -4.13
N ILE A 142 4.22 9.08 -3.72
CA ILE A 142 3.99 7.85 -4.47
C ILE A 142 2.90 8.10 -5.51
N LYS A 143 3.25 7.93 -6.79
CA LYS A 143 2.35 8.19 -7.93
C LYS A 143 0.98 7.50 -7.79
N ALA A 144 0.94 6.28 -7.29
CA ALA A 144 -0.29 5.53 -7.08
C ALA A 144 -1.26 6.21 -6.10
N TYR A 145 -0.73 6.97 -5.12
CA TYR A 145 -1.50 7.63 -4.06
C TYR A 145 -1.56 9.15 -4.22
N GLU A 146 -0.84 9.73 -5.18
CA GLU A 146 -0.76 11.17 -5.40
C GLU A 146 -2.16 11.82 -5.53
N ALA A 147 -3.09 11.15 -6.23
CA ALA A 147 -4.46 11.59 -6.35
C ALA A 147 -5.16 11.74 -4.98
N SER A 148 -4.88 10.84 -4.03
CA SER A 148 -5.43 10.87 -2.67
C SER A 148 -4.97 12.10 -1.87
N PHE A 149 -3.72 12.51 -2.07
CA PHE A 149 -3.15 13.67 -1.37
C PHE A 149 -3.46 15.01 -2.03
N ARG A 150 -3.81 15.01 -3.32
CA ARG A 150 -4.33 16.20 -4.02
C ARG A 150 -5.80 16.50 -3.68
N CYS A 151 -6.56 15.52 -3.20
CA CYS A 151 -7.96 15.67 -2.78
C CYS A 151 -8.13 16.47 -1.47
N GLY A 152 -7.08 16.94 -0.85
CA GLY A 152 -7.03 17.51 0.50
C GLY A 152 -7.71 18.87 0.71
N ALA A 153 -8.59 19.33 -0.18
CA ALA A 153 -9.30 20.61 -0.05
C ALA A 153 -10.38 20.62 1.06
N ARG A 154 -10.89 19.45 1.50
CA ARG A 154 -11.78 19.37 2.66
C ARG A 154 -10.97 19.20 3.94
N LYS A 155 -11.15 20.09 4.93
CA LYS A 155 -10.54 20.01 6.27
C LYS A 155 -10.77 18.67 6.99
N GLU A 156 -11.78 17.90 6.57
CA GLU A 156 -12.20 16.65 7.20
C GLU A 156 -11.76 15.39 6.44
N ALA A 157 -11.41 15.49 5.15
CA ALA A 157 -10.97 14.33 4.37
C ALA A 157 -9.59 13.84 4.83
N SER A 158 -9.43 12.52 4.92
CA SER A 158 -8.14 11.90 5.25
C SER A 158 -7.49 11.33 4.00
N SER A 159 -6.44 11.99 3.51
CA SER A 159 -5.63 11.48 2.41
C SER A 159 -5.04 10.10 2.70
N TYR A 160 -4.68 9.85 3.95
CA TYR A 160 -4.18 8.53 4.38
C TYR A 160 -5.26 7.46 4.35
N SER A 161 -6.52 7.80 4.71
CA SER A 161 -7.64 6.86 4.60
C SER A 161 -7.96 6.53 3.15
N LEU A 162 -7.89 7.53 2.27
CA LEU A 162 -8.12 7.33 0.84
C LEU A 162 -7.01 6.50 0.19
N ALA A 163 -5.74 6.78 0.51
CA ALA A 163 -4.60 5.97 0.08
C ALA A 163 -4.70 4.51 0.59
N ALA A 164 -5.15 4.31 1.84
CA ALA A 164 -5.40 2.99 2.40
C ALA A 164 -6.48 2.24 1.62
N TRP A 165 -7.59 2.92 1.30
CA TRP A 165 -8.70 2.35 0.56
C TRP A 165 -8.29 1.92 -0.86
N LEU A 166 -7.51 2.76 -1.56
CA LEU A 166 -6.94 2.42 -2.87
C LEU A 166 -5.96 1.24 -2.77
N ARG A 167 -5.12 1.20 -1.74
CA ARG A 167 -4.15 0.11 -1.57
C ARG A 167 -4.81 -1.23 -1.27
N CYS A 168 -5.88 -1.25 -0.44
CA CYS A 168 -6.67 -2.46 -0.23
C CYS A 168 -7.27 -2.97 -1.55
N ALA A 169 -7.79 -2.07 -2.38
CA ALA A 169 -8.33 -2.45 -3.68
C ALA A 169 -7.25 -2.99 -4.62
N GLU A 170 -6.09 -2.36 -4.64
CA GLU A 170 -4.93 -2.80 -5.42
C GLU A 170 -4.53 -4.23 -5.05
N GLN A 171 -4.35 -4.52 -3.74
CA GLN A 171 -4.00 -5.86 -3.27
C GLN A 171 -5.02 -6.92 -3.69
N ARG A 172 -6.33 -6.62 -3.59
CA ARG A 172 -7.39 -7.55 -4.01
C ARG A 172 -7.46 -7.72 -5.53
N ALA A 173 -7.10 -6.68 -6.29
CA ALA A 173 -7.17 -6.71 -7.74
C ALA A 173 -5.95 -7.37 -8.40
N VAL A 174 -4.78 -7.40 -7.73
CA VAL A 174 -3.56 -8.02 -8.29
C VAL A 174 -3.80 -9.46 -8.69
N ASP A 175 -4.35 -10.27 -7.78
CA ASP A 175 -4.57 -11.71 -7.98
C ASP A 175 -5.94 -12.04 -8.60
N ALA A 176 -6.80 -11.03 -8.77
CA ALA A 176 -8.12 -11.24 -9.37
C ALA A 176 -7.99 -11.57 -10.87
N PRO A 177 -8.64 -12.64 -11.36
CA PRO A 177 -8.61 -12.99 -12.77
C PRO A 177 -9.35 -11.95 -13.61
N ALA A 178 -8.73 -11.52 -14.72
CA ALA A 178 -9.35 -10.68 -15.74
C ALA A 178 -8.63 -10.90 -17.06
N GLU A 179 -9.39 -10.80 -18.17
CA GLU A 179 -8.83 -10.77 -19.52
C GLU A 179 -8.05 -9.47 -19.75
N PRO A 180 -7.19 -9.38 -20.77
CA PRO A 180 -6.60 -8.12 -21.17
C PRO A 180 -7.67 -7.07 -21.50
N PHE A 181 -7.45 -5.83 -21.05
CA PHE A 181 -8.42 -4.75 -21.24
C PHE A 181 -8.79 -4.51 -22.69
N ASN A 182 -10.07 -4.57 -22.97
CA ASN A 182 -10.65 -4.30 -24.28
C ASN A 182 -11.76 -3.27 -24.21
N LYS A 183 -11.48 -2.05 -24.67
CA LYS A 183 -12.41 -0.92 -24.66
C LYS A 183 -13.66 -1.17 -25.51
N GLY A 184 -13.52 -1.84 -26.68
CA GLY A 184 -14.64 -2.17 -27.57
C GLY A 184 -15.61 -3.11 -26.87
N LYS A 185 -15.08 -4.21 -26.32
CA LYS A 185 -15.86 -5.20 -25.57
C LYS A 185 -16.58 -4.59 -24.37
N LEU A 186 -15.92 -3.67 -23.63
CA LEU A 186 -16.55 -2.97 -22.52
C LEU A 186 -17.74 -2.11 -22.98
N ARG A 187 -17.59 -1.41 -24.13
CA ARG A 187 -18.69 -0.62 -24.71
C ARG A 187 -19.88 -1.48 -25.15
N GLU A 188 -19.61 -2.60 -25.78
CA GLU A 188 -20.64 -3.56 -26.19
C GLU A 188 -21.40 -4.14 -24.99
N SER A 189 -20.70 -4.39 -23.88
CA SER A 189 -21.30 -4.95 -22.67
C SER A 189 -22.14 -3.96 -21.84
N LEU A 190 -22.16 -2.66 -22.17
CA LEU A 190 -22.90 -1.65 -21.39
C LEU A 190 -24.39 -1.93 -21.31
N GLY A 191 -24.99 -2.49 -22.36
CA GLY A 191 -26.40 -2.89 -22.38
C GLY A 191 -26.68 -3.99 -21.36
N ASP A 192 -25.84 -5.03 -21.35
CA ASP A 192 -25.97 -6.14 -20.41
C ASP A 192 -25.77 -5.68 -18.97
N ILE A 193 -24.76 -4.82 -18.72
CA ILE A 193 -24.51 -4.24 -17.40
C ILE A 193 -25.74 -3.45 -16.92
N ARG A 194 -26.39 -2.68 -17.79
CA ARG A 194 -27.62 -1.95 -17.45
C ARG A 194 -28.77 -2.87 -17.11
N ALA A 195 -28.93 -3.95 -17.84
CA ALA A 195 -29.99 -4.92 -17.57
C ALA A 195 -29.89 -5.52 -16.16
N LEU A 196 -28.68 -5.54 -15.58
CA LEU A 196 -28.48 -5.99 -14.21
C LEU A 196 -29.10 -5.06 -13.15
N SER A 197 -29.37 -3.79 -13.48
CA SER A 197 -29.89 -2.81 -12.51
C SER A 197 -31.29 -3.16 -11.95
N THR A 198 -31.99 -4.07 -12.60
CA THR A 198 -33.31 -4.55 -12.16
C THR A 198 -33.24 -5.78 -11.26
N LYS A 199 -32.05 -6.39 -11.10
CA LYS A 199 -31.82 -7.60 -10.32
C LYS A 199 -31.46 -7.30 -8.87
N SER A 200 -31.59 -8.31 -8.00
CA SER A 200 -31.14 -8.21 -6.61
C SER A 200 -29.60 -8.15 -6.53
N PRO A 201 -29.02 -7.62 -5.43
CA PRO A 201 -27.58 -7.58 -5.25
C PRO A 201 -26.90 -8.95 -5.34
N GLU A 202 -27.54 -9.98 -4.82
CA GLU A 202 -27.06 -11.35 -4.83
C GLU A 202 -26.98 -11.92 -6.25
N GLU A 203 -27.85 -11.46 -7.15
CA GLU A 203 -27.89 -11.87 -8.55
C GLU A 203 -26.97 -11.01 -9.42
N PHE A 204 -27.01 -9.68 -9.27
CA PHE A 204 -26.28 -8.80 -10.19
C PHE A 204 -24.79 -8.76 -9.90
N LEU A 205 -24.34 -8.85 -8.66
CA LEU A 205 -22.94 -8.61 -8.32
C LEU A 205 -21.98 -9.67 -8.91
N PRO A 206 -22.26 -10.99 -8.82
CA PRO A 206 -21.42 -11.99 -9.46
C PRO A 206 -21.37 -11.81 -10.99
N GLU A 207 -22.51 -11.53 -11.61
CA GLU A 207 -22.60 -11.36 -13.05
C GLU A 207 -21.90 -10.07 -13.52
N LEU A 208 -22.04 -8.97 -12.80
CA LEU A 208 -21.33 -7.72 -13.05
C LEU A 208 -19.81 -7.93 -12.98
N LYS A 209 -19.32 -8.61 -11.93
CA LYS A 209 -17.90 -8.99 -11.81
C LYS A 209 -17.44 -9.80 -13.03
N ARG A 210 -18.24 -10.79 -13.45
CA ARG A 210 -17.92 -11.65 -14.60
C ARG A 210 -17.83 -10.86 -15.90
N ILE A 211 -18.82 -10.01 -16.20
CA ILE A 211 -18.86 -9.19 -17.44
C ILE A 211 -17.67 -8.25 -17.45
N LEU A 212 -17.40 -7.55 -16.36
CA LEU A 212 -16.29 -6.61 -16.28
C LEU A 212 -14.92 -7.31 -16.42
N ALA A 213 -14.75 -8.47 -15.77
CA ALA A 213 -13.51 -9.25 -15.86
C ALA A 213 -13.22 -9.71 -17.31
N LEU A 214 -14.24 -10.11 -18.06
CA LEU A 214 -14.12 -10.44 -19.49
C LEU A 214 -13.72 -9.23 -20.36
N CYS A 215 -13.91 -8.01 -19.86
CA CYS A 215 -13.49 -6.76 -20.51
C CYS A 215 -12.14 -6.24 -20.02
N GLY A 216 -11.49 -6.94 -19.07
CA GLY A 216 -10.23 -6.51 -18.47
C GLY A 216 -10.38 -5.49 -17.35
N VAL A 217 -11.55 -5.46 -16.71
CA VAL A 217 -11.86 -4.58 -15.59
C VAL A 217 -12.17 -5.42 -14.35
N VAL A 218 -11.38 -5.24 -13.30
CA VAL A 218 -11.62 -5.90 -12.00
C VAL A 218 -12.50 -5.02 -11.13
N LEU A 219 -13.69 -5.51 -10.77
CA LEU A 219 -14.57 -4.84 -9.81
C LEU A 219 -14.20 -5.24 -8.39
N VAL A 220 -13.78 -4.26 -7.60
CA VAL A 220 -13.51 -4.42 -6.17
C VAL A 220 -14.56 -3.67 -5.37
N MET A 221 -15.24 -4.39 -4.46
CA MET A 221 -16.18 -3.80 -3.52
C MET A 221 -15.52 -3.68 -2.16
N LEU A 222 -15.44 -2.48 -1.60
CA LEU A 222 -14.91 -2.23 -0.26
C LEU A 222 -15.87 -1.33 0.54
N PRO A 223 -15.99 -1.54 1.86
CA PRO A 223 -16.64 -0.54 2.70
C PRO A 223 -15.91 0.80 2.59
N HIS A 224 -16.64 1.90 2.75
CA HIS A 224 -16.00 3.21 2.81
C HIS A 224 -15.17 3.34 4.10
N PHE A 225 -13.98 3.88 4.01
CA PHE A 225 -13.18 4.19 5.19
C PHE A 225 -13.57 5.55 5.77
N PRO A 226 -13.39 5.76 7.08
CA PRO A 226 -13.70 7.05 7.71
C PRO A 226 -13.01 8.20 6.98
N LYS A 227 -13.78 9.25 6.68
CA LYS A 227 -13.30 10.48 6.03
C LYS A 227 -12.74 10.32 4.59
N THR A 228 -13.10 9.24 3.87
CA THR A 228 -12.73 9.11 2.44
C THR A 228 -13.67 9.90 1.54
N TYR A 229 -14.95 9.95 1.89
CA TYR A 229 -16.04 10.60 1.12
C TYR A 229 -16.15 10.14 -0.35
N ALA A 230 -15.43 9.10 -0.76
CA ALA A 230 -15.45 8.56 -2.10
C ALA A 230 -16.58 7.54 -2.29
N HIS A 231 -17.29 7.63 -3.42
CA HIS A 231 -18.26 6.65 -3.89
C HIS A 231 -17.60 5.53 -4.68
N GLY A 232 -16.56 5.88 -5.44
CA GLY A 232 -15.80 4.97 -6.26
C GLY A 232 -14.43 5.55 -6.63
N ALA A 233 -13.61 4.72 -7.25
CA ALA A 233 -12.37 5.13 -7.88
C ALA A 233 -12.03 4.18 -9.03
N THR A 234 -11.31 4.70 -10.02
CA THR A 234 -10.71 3.88 -11.07
C THR A 234 -9.22 4.10 -11.12
N PHE A 235 -8.48 3.02 -11.34
CA PHE A 235 -7.03 3.07 -11.54
C PHE A 235 -6.57 1.87 -12.36
N TRP A 236 -5.27 1.81 -12.67
CA TRP A 236 -4.73 0.79 -13.55
C TRP A 236 -3.60 0.00 -12.89
N LEU A 237 -3.66 -1.33 -13.03
CA LEU A 237 -2.59 -2.26 -12.71
C LEU A 237 -1.87 -2.64 -14.01
N GLY A 238 -0.94 -1.79 -14.43
CA GLY A 238 -0.28 -1.96 -15.73
C GLY A 238 -1.15 -1.50 -16.91
N PRO A 239 -0.75 -1.86 -18.16
CA PRO A 239 -1.43 -1.37 -19.37
C PRO A 239 -2.78 -2.06 -19.63
N ASP A 240 -2.97 -3.29 -19.17
CA ASP A 240 -4.05 -4.18 -19.63
C ASP A 240 -5.03 -4.61 -18.53
N LYS A 241 -4.94 -4.04 -17.33
CA LYS A 241 -5.86 -4.33 -16.23
C LYS A 241 -6.35 -3.04 -15.58
N ALA A 242 -7.63 -2.71 -15.79
CA ALA A 242 -8.30 -1.62 -15.09
C ALA A 242 -8.89 -2.13 -13.77
N VAL A 243 -8.89 -1.30 -12.75
CA VAL A 243 -9.58 -1.57 -11.47
C VAL A 243 -10.69 -0.55 -11.29
N LEU A 244 -11.88 -1.04 -11.01
CA LEU A 244 -13.04 -0.27 -10.66
C LEU A 244 -13.36 -0.56 -9.19
N LEU A 245 -13.04 0.38 -8.33
CA LEU A 245 -13.28 0.30 -6.90
C LEU A 245 -14.56 1.02 -6.55
N MET A 246 -15.48 0.32 -5.88
CA MET A 246 -16.76 0.87 -5.46
C MET A 246 -16.95 0.77 -3.95
N SER A 247 -17.56 1.79 -3.36
CA SER A 247 -18.06 1.74 -1.99
C SER A 247 -19.58 1.80 -1.97
N ILE A 248 -20.20 1.21 -0.94
CA ILE A 248 -21.66 1.32 -0.72
C ILE A 248 -21.93 2.46 0.26
N ARG A 249 -21.45 3.65 -0.11
CA ARG A 249 -21.76 4.86 0.64
C ARG A 249 -23.20 5.30 0.32
N GLY A 250 -24.01 5.51 1.33
CA GLY A 250 -25.41 5.93 1.17
C GLY A 250 -26.41 4.81 0.97
N LYS A 251 -26.00 3.58 0.63
CA LYS A 251 -26.84 2.36 0.48
C LYS A 251 -28.01 2.51 -0.50
N TRP A 252 -27.89 3.37 -1.53
CA TRP A 252 -28.94 3.61 -2.52
C TRP A 252 -28.55 3.02 -3.87
N ALA A 253 -29.47 2.31 -4.51
CA ALA A 253 -29.22 1.66 -5.79
C ALA A 253 -28.93 2.67 -6.91
N ASP A 254 -29.62 3.80 -6.95
CA ASP A 254 -29.41 4.89 -7.90
C ASP A 254 -28.00 5.47 -7.81
N ILE A 255 -27.53 5.76 -6.59
CA ILE A 255 -26.17 6.25 -6.37
C ILE A 255 -25.13 5.22 -6.81
N PHE A 256 -25.37 3.92 -6.50
CA PHE A 256 -24.46 2.85 -6.89
C PHE A 256 -24.34 2.75 -8.42
N TRP A 257 -25.45 2.67 -9.13
CA TRP A 257 -25.46 2.49 -10.58
C TRP A 257 -24.93 3.73 -11.31
N PHE A 258 -25.31 4.95 -10.88
CA PHE A 258 -24.74 6.17 -11.42
C PHE A 258 -23.22 6.20 -11.23
N SER A 259 -22.74 5.96 -10.00
CA SER A 259 -21.30 5.96 -9.70
C SER A 259 -20.54 4.87 -10.47
N LEU A 260 -21.16 3.70 -10.71
CA LEU A 260 -20.59 2.63 -11.52
C LEU A 260 -20.40 3.08 -12.98
N PHE A 261 -21.45 3.65 -13.60
CA PHE A 261 -21.36 4.11 -14.99
C PHE A 261 -20.44 5.33 -15.14
N HIS A 262 -20.43 6.24 -14.18
CA HIS A 262 -19.48 7.34 -14.11
C HIS A 262 -18.03 6.82 -14.11
N ALA A 263 -17.74 5.84 -13.25
CA ALA A 263 -16.41 5.21 -13.19
C ALA A 263 -16.05 4.45 -14.48
N ILE A 264 -17.01 3.75 -15.11
CA ILE A 264 -16.83 3.13 -16.44
C ILE A 264 -16.55 4.21 -17.49
N GLY A 265 -17.22 5.37 -17.40
CA GLY A 265 -16.97 6.54 -18.26
C GLY A 265 -15.51 6.96 -18.22
N HIS A 266 -14.91 7.07 -17.03
CA HIS A 266 -13.48 7.38 -16.90
C HIS A 266 -12.59 6.32 -17.57
N ILE A 267 -12.90 5.02 -17.43
CA ILE A 267 -12.13 3.94 -18.04
C ILE A 267 -12.20 4.01 -19.58
N ILE A 268 -13.37 4.36 -20.14
CA ILE A 268 -13.61 4.38 -21.57
C ILE A 268 -13.12 5.67 -22.24
N LEU A 269 -13.34 6.83 -21.61
CA LEU A 269 -13.17 8.14 -22.26
C LEU A 269 -11.80 8.76 -22.00
N HIS A 270 -11.22 8.49 -20.84
CA HIS A 270 -10.10 9.27 -20.34
C HIS A 270 -8.77 8.49 -20.33
N PRO A 271 -7.63 9.18 -20.17
CA PRO A 271 -6.31 8.54 -20.04
C PRO A 271 -6.24 7.60 -18.84
N LYS A 272 -5.36 6.59 -18.92
CA LYS A 272 -5.13 5.59 -17.85
C LYS A 272 -4.49 6.22 -16.62
N LYS A 273 -5.29 6.90 -15.81
CA LYS A 273 -4.91 7.56 -14.55
C LYS A 273 -5.82 7.10 -13.43
N THR A 274 -5.53 7.53 -12.21
CA THR A 274 -6.42 7.35 -11.06
C THR A 274 -7.45 8.48 -11.06
N TYR A 275 -8.74 8.13 -11.10
CA TYR A 275 -9.87 9.02 -10.91
C TYR A 275 -10.61 8.60 -9.64
N ILE A 276 -10.98 9.57 -8.82
CA ILE A 276 -11.67 9.35 -7.54
C ILE A 276 -13.00 10.06 -7.62
N ASN A 277 -14.07 9.28 -7.63
CA ASN A 277 -15.44 9.80 -7.60
C ASN A 277 -15.77 10.18 -6.16
N ASP A 278 -15.53 11.44 -5.83
CA ASP A 278 -15.94 12.06 -4.58
C ASP A 278 -16.76 13.34 -4.90
N ASP A 279 -17.41 13.91 -3.91
CA ASP A 279 -18.20 15.16 -4.09
C ASP A 279 -17.33 16.38 -4.47
N HIS A 280 -16.06 16.18 -4.85
CA HIS A 280 -15.08 17.22 -5.14
C HIS A 280 -14.53 17.11 -6.55
N VAL A 281 -14.92 18.07 -7.39
CA VAL A 281 -14.36 18.20 -8.74
C VAL A 281 -13.03 18.96 -8.66
N ARG A 282 -11.95 18.31 -9.12
CA ARG A 282 -10.61 18.90 -9.19
C ARG A 282 -10.54 19.87 -10.37
N PRO A 283 -9.96 21.08 -10.21
CA PRO A 283 -9.89 22.07 -11.29
C PRO A 283 -9.30 21.49 -12.60
N GLU A 284 -8.29 20.62 -12.49
CA GLU A 284 -7.66 19.99 -13.64
C GLU A 284 -8.45 18.82 -14.26
N GLN A 285 -9.54 18.38 -13.62
CA GLN A 285 -10.37 17.24 -14.04
C GLN A 285 -11.83 17.65 -14.34
N VAL A 286 -12.18 18.94 -14.23
CA VAL A 286 -13.57 19.44 -14.41
C VAL A 286 -14.20 18.94 -15.71
N GLN A 287 -13.45 18.94 -16.81
CA GLN A 287 -13.98 18.52 -18.10
C GLN A 287 -14.21 17.00 -18.12
N GLN A 288 -13.26 16.22 -17.59
CA GLN A 288 -13.36 14.77 -17.52
C GLN A 288 -14.48 14.29 -16.61
N GLU A 289 -14.69 14.99 -15.47
CA GLU A 289 -15.81 14.71 -14.57
C GLU A 289 -17.16 14.98 -15.28
N LYS A 290 -17.29 16.10 -15.99
CA LYS A 290 -18.50 16.40 -16.78
C LYS A 290 -18.76 15.35 -17.88
N GLU A 291 -17.73 14.91 -18.57
CA GLU A 291 -17.86 13.87 -19.61
C GLU A 291 -18.25 12.52 -19.00
N ALA A 292 -17.70 12.17 -17.82
CA ALA A 292 -18.07 10.96 -17.09
C ALA A 292 -19.51 11.03 -16.54
N ASP A 293 -19.94 12.20 -16.02
CA ASP A 293 -21.31 12.46 -15.59
C ASP A 293 -22.29 12.35 -16.74
N GLN A 294 -21.96 12.98 -17.89
CA GLN A 294 -22.76 12.89 -19.09
C GLN A 294 -22.85 11.45 -19.59
N PHE A 295 -21.75 10.72 -19.62
CA PHE A 295 -21.74 9.29 -19.99
C PHE A 295 -22.63 8.44 -19.07
N ALA A 296 -22.61 8.72 -17.77
CA ALA A 296 -23.47 8.04 -16.80
C ALA A 296 -24.96 8.39 -17.00
N ALA A 297 -25.26 9.66 -17.33
CA ALA A 297 -26.62 10.14 -17.56
C ALA A 297 -27.20 9.74 -18.93
N GLU A 298 -26.40 9.83 -20.02
CA GLU A 298 -26.80 9.48 -21.40
C GLU A 298 -26.89 7.98 -21.64
N GLY A 299 -26.37 7.21 -20.74
CA GLY A 299 -26.62 5.80 -20.75
C GLY A 299 -28.11 5.59 -20.86
N LYS A 300 -28.67 5.36 -22.07
CA LYS A 300 -30.09 5.15 -22.34
C LYS A 300 -30.67 4.15 -21.35
N TRP A 301 -30.99 4.64 -20.18
CA TRP A 301 -31.82 3.95 -19.22
C TRP A 301 -33.15 3.75 -19.96
N GLY A 302 -33.58 2.54 -20.17
CA GLY A 302 -34.88 2.31 -20.79
C GLY A 302 -35.94 3.11 -20.01
N PRO A 303 -37.01 3.59 -20.65
CA PRO A 303 -38.08 4.34 -19.99
C PRO A 303 -38.58 3.71 -18.69
N GLU A 304 -38.53 2.37 -18.60
CA GLU A 304 -38.87 1.64 -17.39
C GLU A 304 -37.82 1.81 -16.25
N VAL A 305 -36.53 1.97 -16.58
CA VAL A 305 -35.47 2.17 -15.57
C VAL A 305 -35.43 3.65 -15.19
N LEU A 306 -35.62 4.58 -16.13
CA LEU A 306 -35.83 6.01 -15.83
C LEU A 306 -37.05 6.22 -14.97
N GLY A 307 -38.19 5.64 -15.28
CA GLY A 307 -39.40 5.72 -14.46
C GLY A 307 -39.24 5.09 -13.07
N ARG A 308 -38.39 4.04 -12.95
CA ARG A 308 -38.04 3.46 -11.64
C ARG A 308 -36.99 4.30 -10.92
N LEU A 309 -35.99 4.84 -11.58
CA LEU A 309 -35.03 5.79 -11.01
C LEU A 309 -35.74 7.09 -10.56
N GLU A 310 -36.65 7.63 -11.36
CA GLU A 310 -37.48 8.77 -10.98
C GLU A 310 -38.45 8.43 -9.85
N ALA A 311 -39.02 7.21 -9.81
CA ALA A 311 -39.83 6.72 -8.68
C ALA A 311 -38.97 6.45 -7.43
N TYR A 312 -37.68 6.14 -7.58
CA TYR A 312 -36.72 6.04 -6.47
C TYR A 312 -36.28 7.41 -5.94
N VAL A 313 -36.18 8.40 -6.80
CA VAL A 313 -35.89 9.80 -6.42
C VAL A 313 -37.12 10.41 -5.72
N THR A 314 -38.34 10.00 -6.07
CA THR A 314 -39.59 10.43 -5.44
C THR A 314 -40.07 9.48 -4.33
N LYS A 315 -39.37 9.47 -3.23
CA LYS A 315 -39.79 9.20 -1.82
C LYS A 315 -40.23 7.81 -1.33
N GLU A 316 -40.55 6.78 -2.09
CA GLU A 316 -41.30 5.69 -1.40
C GLU A 316 -40.71 4.28 -1.38
N LYS A 317 -39.67 3.93 -2.14
CA LYS A 317 -39.03 2.59 -2.01
C LYS A 317 -37.53 2.63 -2.29
N ARG A 318 -36.77 2.91 -1.27
CA ARG A 318 -35.30 2.88 -1.33
C ARG A 318 -34.79 1.50 -0.96
N TYR A 319 -34.12 0.78 -1.88
CA TYR A 319 -33.42 -0.46 -1.57
C TYR A 319 -32.14 -0.15 -0.80
N THR A 320 -32.01 -0.76 0.35
CA THR A 320 -30.72 -0.80 1.04
C THR A 320 -29.93 -1.95 0.44
N VAL A 321 -28.86 -1.67 -0.27
CA VAL A 321 -27.92 -2.71 -0.71
C VAL A 321 -27.12 -3.15 0.51
N THR A 322 -27.48 -4.29 1.07
CA THR A 322 -26.74 -4.92 2.15
C THR A 322 -25.90 -6.02 1.52
N LEU A 323 -24.61 -5.77 1.32
CA LEU A 323 -23.67 -6.87 1.05
C LEU A 323 -23.43 -7.57 2.38
N LYS A 324 -23.83 -8.82 2.49
CA LYS A 324 -23.26 -9.70 3.49
C LYS A 324 -21.80 -9.87 3.13
N GLU A 325 -20.93 -9.54 4.06
CA GLU A 325 -19.49 -9.79 3.93
C GLU A 325 -19.33 -11.31 3.72
N GLU A 326 -18.78 -11.69 2.57
CA GLU A 326 -18.22 -13.01 2.41
C GLU A 326 -16.96 -13.05 3.30
N ALA A 327 -17.05 -13.84 4.37
CA ALA A 327 -15.96 -14.18 5.26
C ALA A 327 -14.88 -15.00 4.55
#